data_7fbf0417cd9cfbef3bf491b3c1c51535
#
_entry.id   7fbf0417cd9cfbef3bf491b3c1c51535
#
_cell.length_a   1.000
_cell.length_b   1.000
_cell.length_c   1.000
_cell.angle_alpha   90.00
_cell.angle_beta   90.00
_cell.angle_gamma   90.00
#
_symmetry.space_group_name_H-M   'P 1'
#
loop_
_entity.id
_entity.type
_entity.pdbx_description
1 polymer ?
#
loop_
_entity_poly.entity_id
_entity_poly.type
_entity_poly.pdbx_seq_one_letter_code
_entity_poly.pdbx_strand_id
1 'polypeptide(L)'
;MHICYITYEYPLWGTGGIGSFVQTIGRALVRKGHKVTVLGIGTKSQTELLNDQEVEICRLPAPRFFRKGSFAENTWRLRKQLKELHSQSPIDIVETPESLMFMLPLSSPYAKVIRMHGGHHFFAESENREVDKWKGFLEKRSFSRADAFVAVSHYVKNHTAKFLYTGGKPVEIIRYPIDAELFAQADLSKALPYRLVFAGTVCEKKGIRQLLEALGLLLPRFPELQLDVYGRDWFFPDGRSYTEFLKSSFPAELLKQVNFHGPVSLQQIPAKYELAELCVFPSHMETQGLVAPEAMLMGKPVLFSQLGPGPETIKHGVSGLLCDPHSAEDIAEKIKFAFENREEMQAIALRGQTEARLMFDMEQILEHNLNYYSSLLKKKRIN
;
A
#
# COMPACT_ATOMS: atom_id res chain seq x y z
N MET A 1 -9.29 19.08 14.53
CA MET A 1 -9.67 17.74 15.03
C MET A 1 -8.45 17.06 15.62
N HIS A 2 -8.66 16.13 16.56
CA HIS A 2 -7.63 15.22 17.03
C HIS A 2 -7.90 13.81 16.45
N ILE A 3 -6.99 13.33 15.60
CA ILE A 3 -7.12 12.05 14.91
C ILE A 3 -6.08 11.09 15.48
N CYS A 4 -6.53 9.92 15.94
CA CYS A 4 -5.66 8.88 16.48
C CYS A 4 -5.64 7.68 15.52
N TYR A 5 -4.49 7.40 14.92
CA TYR A 5 -4.25 6.20 14.14
C TYR A 5 -3.72 5.07 15.02
N ILE A 6 -4.34 3.90 14.96
CA ILE A 6 -3.84 2.70 15.64
C ILE A 6 -3.30 1.74 14.60
N THR A 7 -2.01 1.45 14.63
CA THR A 7 -1.35 0.60 13.64
C THR A 7 -0.20 -0.22 14.24
N TYR A 8 0.10 -1.36 13.63
CA TYR A 8 1.30 -2.14 13.90
C TYR A 8 2.53 -1.65 13.11
N GLU A 9 2.31 -0.86 12.07
CA GLU A 9 3.35 -0.41 11.14
C GLU A 9 3.50 1.11 11.22
N TYR A 10 4.73 1.56 11.29
CA TYR A 10 5.12 2.96 11.07
C TYR A 10 6.60 2.98 10.70
N PRO A 11 7.08 3.85 9.80
CA PRO A 11 8.46 3.80 9.28
C PRO A 11 9.57 3.81 10.33
N LEU A 12 9.30 4.34 11.54
CA LEU A 12 10.29 4.35 12.64
C LEU A 12 10.47 2.99 13.33
N TRP A 13 9.60 2.00 13.10
CA TRP A 13 9.72 0.67 13.73
C TRP A 13 9.34 -0.52 12.85
N GLY A 14 8.77 -0.29 11.70
CA GLY A 14 8.40 -1.33 10.76
C GLY A 14 7.94 -0.72 9.45
N THR A 15 8.38 -1.29 8.34
CA THR A 15 8.05 -0.83 7.00
C THR A 15 6.91 -1.64 6.41
N GLY A 16 5.92 -0.96 5.87
CA GLY A 16 4.79 -1.53 5.15
C GLY A 16 3.91 -0.42 4.59
N GLY A 17 2.99 -0.78 3.71
CA GLY A 17 2.12 0.17 3.03
C GLY A 17 1.22 0.97 3.98
N ILE A 18 0.73 0.33 5.05
CA ILE A 18 -0.10 0.99 6.07
C ILE A 18 0.71 2.05 6.81
N GLY A 19 1.92 1.69 7.24
CA GLY A 19 2.80 2.63 7.96
C GLY A 19 3.19 3.83 7.13
N SER A 20 3.54 3.64 5.87
CA SER A 20 3.86 4.71 4.93
C SER A 20 2.66 5.64 4.70
N PHE A 21 1.45 5.08 4.54
CA PHE A 21 0.23 5.86 4.45
C PHE A 21 -0.01 6.71 5.71
N VAL A 22 0.05 6.09 6.91
CA VAL A 22 -0.20 6.80 8.19
C VAL A 22 0.81 7.92 8.39
N GLN A 23 2.08 7.72 8.02
CA GLN A 23 3.10 8.77 8.08
C GLN A 23 2.77 9.92 7.12
N THR A 24 2.49 9.61 5.87
CA THR A 24 2.22 10.62 4.83
C THR A 24 0.99 11.46 5.18
N ILE A 25 -0.13 10.81 5.51
CA ILE A 25 -1.37 11.54 5.85
C ILE A 25 -1.26 12.25 7.21
N GLY A 26 -0.59 11.64 8.19
CA GLY A 26 -0.41 12.22 9.51
C GLY A 26 0.37 13.53 9.46
N ARG A 27 1.49 13.57 8.74
CA ARG A 27 2.27 14.79 8.52
C ARG A 27 1.47 15.86 7.77
N ALA A 28 0.69 15.47 6.77
CA ALA A 28 -0.15 16.39 6.00
C ALA A 28 -1.28 16.99 6.88
N LEU A 29 -1.92 16.18 7.71
CA LEU A 29 -2.95 16.64 8.67
C LEU A 29 -2.39 17.63 9.71
N VAL A 30 -1.18 17.37 10.21
CA VAL A 30 -0.51 18.28 11.14
C VAL A 30 -0.23 19.63 10.48
N ARG A 31 0.30 19.64 9.26
CA ARG A 31 0.50 20.88 8.47
C ARG A 31 -0.79 21.70 8.26
N LYS A 32 -1.96 21.02 8.28
CA LYS A 32 -3.30 21.67 8.24
C LYS A 32 -3.82 22.10 9.62
N GLY A 33 -3.01 22.02 10.67
CA GLY A 33 -3.37 22.43 12.02
C GLY A 33 -4.22 21.41 12.79
N HIS A 34 -4.21 20.13 12.38
CA HIS A 34 -4.88 19.06 13.12
C HIS A 34 -3.89 18.36 14.05
N LYS A 35 -4.36 17.93 15.21
CA LYS A 35 -3.58 17.07 16.10
C LYS A 35 -3.64 15.64 15.60
N VAL A 36 -2.47 14.99 15.49
CA VAL A 36 -2.36 13.59 15.07
C VAL A 36 -1.55 12.82 16.09
N THR A 37 -2.11 11.71 16.56
CA THR A 37 -1.43 10.74 17.43
C THR A 37 -1.42 9.38 16.73
N VAL A 38 -0.26 8.73 16.69
CA VAL A 38 -0.12 7.34 16.22
C VAL A 38 0.13 6.45 17.43
N LEU A 39 -0.77 5.48 17.63
CA LEU A 39 -0.69 4.52 18.73
C LEU A 39 -0.36 3.13 18.16
N GLY A 40 0.77 2.58 18.58
CA GLY A 40 1.24 1.27 18.12
C GLY A 40 1.64 0.35 19.26
N ILE A 41 1.81 -0.96 18.95
CA ILE A 41 2.36 -1.95 19.87
C ILE A 41 3.80 -2.24 19.41
N GLY A 42 4.74 -2.08 20.35
CA GLY A 42 6.15 -2.24 20.08
C GLY A 42 6.73 -3.62 20.42
N THR A 43 8.03 -3.71 20.23
CA THR A 43 8.85 -4.89 20.56
C THR A 43 9.71 -4.69 21.79
N LYS A 44 9.82 -3.44 22.28
CA LYS A 44 10.61 -3.10 23.48
C LYS A 44 9.82 -3.31 24.77
N SER A 45 10.49 -3.36 25.89
CA SER A 45 9.86 -3.55 27.22
C SER A 45 9.22 -2.28 27.79
N GLN A 46 9.51 -1.11 27.22
CA GLN A 46 9.04 0.20 27.68
C GLN A 46 8.22 0.91 26.61
N THR A 47 7.35 1.82 27.04
CA THR A 47 6.66 2.74 26.13
C THR A 47 7.67 3.70 25.51
N GLU A 48 7.58 3.88 24.20
CA GLU A 48 8.37 4.86 23.45
C GLU A 48 7.46 6.02 23.05
N LEU A 49 7.87 7.23 23.40
CA LEU A 49 7.24 8.47 22.92
C LEU A 49 8.20 9.11 21.92
N LEU A 50 7.73 9.25 20.68
CA LEU A 50 8.50 9.78 19.58
C LEU A 50 7.72 10.93 18.93
N ASN A 51 8.41 11.74 18.16
CA ASN A 51 7.82 12.80 17.36
C ASN A 51 8.34 12.67 15.93
N ASP A 52 7.42 12.76 14.97
CA ASP A 52 7.75 12.73 13.55
C ASP A 52 7.07 13.92 12.84
N GLN A 53 7.79 15.04 12.73
CA GLN A 53 7.26 16.28 12.17
C GLN A 53 5.91 16.67 12.81
N GLU A 54 5.89 16.79 14.14
CA GLU A 54 4.74 17.10 14.97
C GLU A 54 3.66 16.02 15.04
N VAL A 55 3.79 14.89 14.35
CA VAL A 55 2.99 13.70 14.61
C VAL A 55 3.44 13.09 15.94
N GLU A 56 2.55 13.06 16.92
CA GLU A 56 2.81 12.44 18.24
C GLU A 56 2.74 10.92 18.10
N ILE A 57 3.78 10.22 18.49
CA ILE A 57 3.86 8.76 18.36
C ILE A 57 3.99 8.15 19.76
N CYS A 58 3.06 7.27 20.10
CA CYS A 58 3.09 6.47 21.32
C CYS A 58 3.15 4.99 20.96
N ARG A 59 4.31 4.36 21.17
CA ARG A 59 4.53 2.95 20.93
C ARG A 59 4.49 2.19 22.25
N LEU A 60 3.44 1.42 22.45
CA LEU A 60 3.23 0.63 23.67
C LEU A 60 4.28 -0.50 23.76
N PRO A 61 4.63 -0.94 25.00
CA PRO A 61 5.61 -2.01 25.16
C PRO A 61 5.10 -3.33 24.63
N ALA A 62 6.04 -4.21 24.28
CA ALA A 62 5.74 -5.59 23.94
C ALA A 62 4.96 -6.29 25.06
N PRO A 63 4.02 -7.18 24.74
CA PRO A 63 3.28 -7.92 25.75
C PRO A 63 4.22 -8.83 26.54
N ARG A 64 3.98 -8.98 27.85
CA ARG A 64 4.73 -9.86 28.73
C ARG A 64 4.29 -11.32 28.61
N PHE A 65 3.04 -11.54 28.24
CA PHE A 65 2.46 -12.87 28.07
C PHE A 65 2.53 -13.33 26.62
N PHE A 66 2.57 -14.64 26.41
CA PHE A 66 2.55 -15.25 25.08
C PHE A 66 1.13 -15.66 24.64
N ARG A 67 0.90 -15.80 23.34
CA ARG A 67 -0.36 -16.28 22.74
C ARG A 67 -1.60 -15.49 23.20
N LYS A 68 -2.63 -16.16 23.76
CA LYS A 68 -3.90 -15.53 24.17
C LYS A 68 -3.72 -14.48 25.26
N GLY A 69 -2.73 -14.64 26.15
CA GLY A 69 -2.40 -13.67 27.18
C GLY A 69 -1.91 -12.34 26.62
N SER A 70 -1.06 -12.39 25.57
CA SER A 70 -0.58 -11.19 24.90
C SER A 70 -1.69 -10.33 24.29
N PHE A 71 -2.72 -10.99 23.80
CA PHE A 71 -3.87 -10.34 23.20
C PHE A 71 -4.71 -9.56 24.23
N ALA A 72 -5.00 -10.16 25.38
CA ALA A 72 -5.73 -9.49 26.45
C ALA A 72 -4.93 -8.32 27.02
N GLU A 73 -3.63 -8.50 27.23
CA GLU A 73 -2.72 -7.47 27.71
C GLU A 73 -2.63 -6.27 26.74
N ASN A 74 -2.42 -6.53 25.45
CA ASN A 74 -2.37 -5.50 24.42
C ASN A 74 -3.70 -4.73 24.34
N THR A 75 -4.84 -5.43 24.40
CA THR A 75 -6.17 -4.80 24.40
C THR A 75 -6.34 -3.89 25.62
N TRP A 76 -5.95 -4.34 26.81
CA TRP A 76 -6.04 -3.55 28.03
C TRP A 76 -5.14 -2.31 27.99
N ARG A 77 -3.86 -2.49 27.59
CA ARG A 77 -2.90 -1.37 27.48
C ARG A 77 -3.34 -0.33 26.46
N LEU A 78 -3.81 -0.78 25.30
CA LEU A 78 -4.29 0.11 24.23
C LEU A 78 -5.49 0.93 24.70
N ARG A 79 -6.47 0.29 25.37
CA ARG A 79 -7.64 1.01 25.92
C ARG A 79 -7.26 2.00 27.03
N LYS A 80 -6.34 1.62 27.90
CA LYS A 80 -5.79 2.49 28.94
C LYS A 80 -5.14 3.72 28.33
N GLN A 81 -4.24 3.52 27.39
CA GLN A 81 -3.52 4.60 26.71
C GLN A 81 -4.46 5.52 25.93
N LEU A 82 -5.45 4.96 25.20
CA LEU A 82 -6.46 5.77 24.52
C LEU A 82 -7.27 6.62 25.48
N LYS A 83 -7.65 6.08 26.65
CA LYS A 83 -8.36 6.84 27.68
C LYS A 83 -7.51 7.99 28.23
N GLU A 84 -6.23 7.73 28.48
CA GLU A 84 -5.28 8.76 28.94
C GLU A 84 -5.08 9.86 27.90
N LEU A 85 -4.84 9.50 26.63
CA LEU A 85 -4.72 10.46 25.53
C LEU A 85 -6.01 11.30 25.38
N HIS A 86 -7.17 10.65 25.39
CA HIS A 86 -8.45 11.35 25.26
C HIS A 86 -8.73 12.29 26.43
N SER A 87 -8.30 11.95 27.65
CA SER A 87 -8.46 12.83 28.81
C SER A 87 -7.57 14.08 28.78
N GLN A 88 -6.39 13.95 28.18
CA GLN A 88 -5.43 15.06 28.00
C GLN A 88 -5.84 15.96 26.82
N SER A 89 -6.26 15.35 25.71
CA SER A 89 -6.70 16.03 24.52
C SER A 89 -7.81 15.20 23.87
N PRO A 90 -9.08 15.69 23.86
CA PRO A 90 -10.19 14.92 23.32
C PRO A 90 -9.93 14.45 21.90
N ILE A 91 -9.98 13.13 21.71
CA ILE A 91 -9.85 12.49 20.41
C ILE A 91 -11.21 12.56 19.71
N ASP A 92 -11.23 12.97 18.46
CA ASP A 92 -12.42 13.03 17.61
C ASP A 92 -12.59 11.74 16.80
N ILE A 93 -11.53 11.27 16.18
CA ILE A 93 -11.51 10.10 15.30
C ILE A 93 -10.46 9.09 15.78
N VAL A 94 -10.83 7.82 15.82
CA VAL A 94 -9.87 6.71 15.91
C VAL A 94 -9.97 5.89 14.62
N GLU A 95 -8.88 5.85 13.86
CA GLU A 95 -8.79 5.07 12.64
C GLU A 95 -7.86 3.88 12.83
N THR A 96 -8.26 2.70 12.30
CA THR A 96 -7.50 1.46 12.37
C THR A 96 -7.56 0.69 11.06
N PRO A 97 -6.60 -0.19 10.75
CA PRO A 97 -6.80 -1.22 9.76
C PRO A 97 -7.85 -2.25 10.21
N GLU A 98 -8.22 -3.17 9.33
CA GLU A 98 -9.32 -4.12 9.48
C GLU A 98 -9.28 -4.96 10.76
N SER A 99 -8.10 -5.32 11.21
CA SER A 99 -7.92 -6.32 12.27
C SER A 99 -7.69 -5.75 13.67
N LEU A 100 -7.79 -4.43 13.89
CA LEU A 100 -7.47 -3.81 15.19
C LEU A 100 -8.68 -3.23 15.95
N MET A 101 -9.74 -2.86 15.24
CA MET A 101 -10.91 -2.21 15.85
C MET A 101 -11.59 -3.08 16.94
N PHE A 102 -11.44 -4.41 16.88
CA PHE A 102 -11.98 -5.31 17.91
C PHE A 102 -11.41 -5.05 19.31
N MET A 103 -10.21 -4.45 19.41
CA MET A 103 -9.60 -4.07 20.70
C MET A 103 -10.32 -2.91 21.37
N LEU A 104 -11.06 -2.09 20.62
CA LEU A 104 -11.74 -0.91 21.16
C LEU A 104 -13.05 -1.28 21.86
N PRO A 105 -13.55 -0.42 22.79
CA PRO A 105 -14.85 -0.60 23.41
C PRO A 105 -15.99 -0.47 22.38
N LEU A 106 -17.15 -1.06 22.68
CA LEU A 106 -18.34 -0.93 21.83
C LEU A 106 -18.82 0.52 21.78
N SER A 107 -18.91 1.18 22.91
CA SER A 107 -19.22 2.61 22.99
C SER A 107 -17.95 3.41 23.21
N SER A 108 -17.84 4.56 22.57
CA SER A 108 -16.69 5.46 22.66
C SER A 108 -17.13 6.92 22.41
N PRO A 109 -16.46 7.91 23.01
CA PRO A 109 -16.74 9.32 22.75
C PRO A 109 -16.29 9.80 21.36
N TYR A 110 -15.39 9.05 20.71
CA TYR A 110 -14.82 9.31 19.38
C TYR A 110 -15.47 8.42 18.30
N ALA A 111 -15.46 8.86 17.05
CA ALA A 111 -15.89 8.03 15.93
C ALA A 111 -14.80 6.99 15.58
N LYS A 112 -15.23 5.76 15.28
CA LYS A 112 -14.37 4.61 14.98
C LYS A 112 -14.43 4.31 13.50
N VAL A 113 -13.32 4.48 12.81
CA VAL A 113 -13.20 4.28 11.36
C VAL A 113 -12.26 3.11 11.07
N ILE A 114 -12.68 2.19 10.24
CA ILE A 114 -11.78 1.20 9.64
C ILE A 114 -11.40 1.68 8.25
N ARG A 115 -10.08 1.82 7.99
CA ARG A 115 -9.58 1.93 6.62
C ARG A 115 -9.21 0.57 6.12
N MET A 116 -9.77 0.20 4.97
CA MET A 116 -9.57 -1.09 4.34
C MET A 116 -8.28 -1.06 3.52
N HIS A 117 -7.22 -1.61 4.10
CA HIS A 117 -5.88 -1.72 3.50
C HIS A 117 -5.64 -3.07 2.81
N GLY A 118 -6.62 -3.95 2.82
CA GLY A 118 -6.50 -5.35 2.49
C GLY A 118 -6.23 -6.18 3.73
N GLY A 119 -7.29 -6.72 4.31
CA GLY A 119 -7.23 -7.51 5.53
C GLY A 119 -6.94 -8.99 5.25
N HIS A 120 -7.11 -9.80 6.29
CA HIS A 120 -6.80 -11.23 6.22
C HIS A 120 -7.69 -11.99 5.24
N HIS A 121 -9.00 -11.71 5.21
CA HIS A 121 -9.91 -12.31 4.22
C HIS A 121 -9.55 -11.87 2.80
N PHE A 122 -9.24 -10.59 2.61
CA PHE A 122 -8.89 -10.03 1.32
C PHE A 122 -7.69 -10.76 0.69
N PHE A 123 -6.59 -10.92 1.43
CA PHE A 123 -5.40 -11.60 0.91
C PHE A 123 -5.51 -13.12 0.89
N ALA A 124 -6.33 -13.73 1.74
CA ALA A 124 -6.49 -15.18 1.75
C ALA A 124 -7.06 -15.70 0.43
N GLU A 125 -8.06 -15.02 -0.15
CA GLU A 125 -8.62 -15.40 -1.45
C GLU A 125 -7.58 -15.27 -2.57
N SER A 126 -6.86 -14.15 -2.63
CA SER A 126 -5.87 -13.91 -3.67
C SER A 126 -4.69 -14.87 -3.64
N GLU A 127 -4.33 -15.32 -2.44
CA GLU A 127 -3.26 -16.29 -2.23
C GLU A 127 -3.78 -17.75 -2.29
N ASN A 128 -5.06 -17.94 -2.65
CA ASN A 128 -5.75 -19.24 -2.69
C ASN A 128 -5.50 -20.09 -1.44
N ARG A 129 -5.53 -19.45 -0.28
CA ARG A 129 -5.32 -20.07 1.04
C ARG A 129 -6.56 -19.98 1.91
N GLU A 130 -6.70 -20.91 2.83
CA GLU A 130 -7.76 -20.85 3.83
C GLU A 130 -7.61 -19.63 4.74
N VAL A 131 -8.74 -19.05 5.12
CA VAL A 131 -8.81 -17.99 6.12
C VAL A 131 -8.53 -18.58 7.49
N ASP A 132 -7.49 -18.10 8.16
CA ASP A 132 -7.25 -18.44 9.56
C ASP A 132 -8.47 -18.07 10.41
N LYS A 133 -9.07 -19.06 11.09
CA LYS A 133 -10.33 -18.91 11.82
C LYS A 133 -10.27 -17.82 12.88
N TRP A 134 -9.12 -17.69 13.55
CA TRP A 134 -8.96 -16.69 14.62
C TRP A 134 -8.81 -15.28 14.03
N LYS A 135 -7.94 -15.10 13.05
CA LYS A 135 -7.75 -13.79 12.37
C LYS A 135 -9.02 -13.34 11.67
N GLY A 136 -9.70 -14.25 10.99
CA GLY A 136 -10.99 -13.98 10.36
C GLY A 136 -12.08 -13.58 11.36
N PHE A 137 -12.15 -14.24 12.53
CA PHE A 137 -13.03 -13.83 13.62
C PHE A 137 -12.72 -12.41 14.12
N LEU A 138 -11.44 -12.06 14.29
CA LEU A 138 -11.03 -10.72 14.72
C LEU A 138 -11.43 -9.64 13.72
N GLU A 139 -11.30 -9.89 12.42
CA GLU A 139 -11.76 -8.95 11.39
C GLU A 139 -13.28 -8.77 11.45
N LYS A 140 -14.06 -9.86 11.48
CA LYS A 140 -15.52 -9.77 11.63
C LYS A 140 -15.93 -8.99 12.88
N ARG A 141 -15.22 -9.21 13.98
CA ARG A 141 -15.44 -8.48 15.23
C ARG A 141 -15.06 -7.00 15.13
N SER A 142 -14.01 -6.69 14.37
CA SER A 142 -13.60 -5.30 14.10
C SER A 142 -14.67 -4.57 13.30
N PHE A 143 -15.17 -5.17 12.23
CA PHE A 143 -16.21 -4.59 11.38
C PHE A 143 -17.51 -4.32 12.16
N SER A 144 -17.90 -5.20 13.06
CA SER A 144 -19.09 -4.99 13.90
C SER A 144 -18.96 -3.78 14.82
N ARG A 145 -17.72 -3.39 15.21
CA ARG A 145 -17.42 -2.28 16.14
C ARG A 145 -17.15 -0.94 15.49
N ALA A 146 -16.82 -0.92 14.22
CA ALA A 146 -16.63 0.33 13.49
C ALA A 146 -17.93 1.13 13.38
N ASP A 147 -17.83 2.45 13.36
CA ASP A 147 -18.95 3.35 13.09
C ASP A 147 -19.04 3.67 11.58
N ALA A 148 -17.87 3.62 10.88
CA ALA A 148 -17.75 3.92 9.45
C ALA A 148 -16.51 3.26 8.86
N PHE A 149 -16.41 3.29 7.52
CA PHE A 149 -15.33 2.68 6.77
C PHE A 149 -14.78 3.61 5.70
N VAL A 150 -13.50 3.48 5.41
CA VAL A 150 -12.86 4.04 4.23
C VAL A 150 -12.27 2.89 3.41
N ALA A 151 -12.58 2.83 2.12
CA ALA A 151 -11.93 1.93 1.18
C ALA A 151 -10.95 2.72 0.30
N VAL A 152 -9.79 2.15 0.01
CA VAL A 152 -8.74 2.84 -0.77
C VAL A 152 -8.99 2.76 -2.29
N SER A 153 -9.89 1.88 -2.72
CA SER A 153 -10.34 1.73 -4.10
C SER A 153 -11.75 1.11 -4.16
N HIS A 154 -12.43 1.23 -5.27
CA HIS A 154 -13.68 0.50 -5.52
C HIS A 154 -13.49 -1.01 -5.46
N TYR A 155 -12.35 -1.48 -5.97
CA TYR A 155 -11.99 -2.89 -5.90
C TYR A 155 -11.93 -3.38 -4.45
N VAL A 156 -11.20 -2.69 -3.57
CA VAL A 156 -11.10 -3.07 -2.14
C VAL A 156 -12.47 -3.08 -1.47
N LYS A 157 -13.31 -2.07 -1.71
CA LYS A 157 -14.69 -2.03 -1.19
C LYS A 157 -15.48 -3.26 -1.61
N ASN A 158 -15.53 -3.53 -2.92
CA ASN A 158 -16.37 -4.58 -3.49
C ASN A 158 -15.84 -5.97 -3.13
N HIS A 159 -14.52 -6.15 -3.14
CA HIS A 159 -13.89 -7.40 -2.81
C HIS A 159 -14.05 -7.75 -1.32
N THR A 160 -13.79 -6.78 -0.43
CA THR A 160 -13.97 -6.97 1.02
C THR A 160 -15.42 -7.29 1.39
N ALA A 161 -16.40 -6.69 0.69
CA ALA A 161 -17.82 -6.91 0.93
C ALA A 161 -18.27 -8.37 0.68
N LYS A 162 -17.50 -9.17 -0.06
CA LYS A 162 -17.76 -10.61 -0.24
C LYS A 162 -17.62 -11.39 1.07
N PHE A 163 -16.80 -10.92 2.02
CA PHE A 163 -16.42 -11.66 3.23
C PHE A 163 -16.82 -10.97 4.53
N LEU A 164 -16.86 -9.63 4.51
CA LEU A 164 -17.01 -8.81 5.70
C LEU A 164 -18.18 -7.83 5.52
N TYR A 165 -19.18 -7.99 6.37
CA TYR A 165 -20.38 -7.18 6.35
C TYR A 165 -20.20 -5.87 7.11
N THR A 166 -20.45 -4.73 6.46
CA THR A 166 -20.34 -3.39 7.03
C THR A 166 -21.53 -2.99 7.90
N GLY A 167 -22.63 -3.77 7.90
CA GLY A 167 -23.82 -3.47 8.70
C GLY A 167 -24.62 -2.26 8.20
N GLY A 168 -24.55 -1.92 6.92
CA GLY A 168 -25.21 -0.72 6.36
C GLY A 168 -24.56 0.60 6.78
N LYS A 169 -23.41 0.54 7.47
CA LYS A 169 -22.65 1.74 7.90
C LYS A 169 -21.99 2.41 6.68
N PRO A 170 -21.70 3.72 6.75
CA PRO A 170 -21.12 4.45 5.62
C PRO A 170 -19.75 3.89 5.23
N VAL A 171 -19.52 3.78 3.93
CA VAL A 171 -18.26 3.37 3.31
C VAL A 171 -17.89 4.41 2.28
N GLU A 172 -16.83 5.17 2.54
CA GLU A 172 -16.31 6.18 1.62
C GLU A 172 -15.10 5.64 0.86
N ILE A 173 -14.88 6.08 -0.38
CA ILE A 173 -13.70 5.69 -1.16
C ILE A 173 -12.74 6.86 -1.16
N ILE A 174 -11.63 6.70 -0.45
CA ILE A 174 -10.58 7.72 -0.34
C ILE A 174 -9.23 7.07 -0.59
N ARG A 175 -8.61 7.43 -1.71
CA ARG A 175 -7.29 6.92 -2.11
C ARG A 175 -6.19 7.33 -1.12
N TYR A 176 -5.08 6.64 -1.16
CA TYR A 176 -3.86 7.13 -0.52
C TYR A 176 -3.32 8.31 -1.29
N PRO A 177 -2.93 9.38 -0.62
CA PRO A 177 -2.21 10.47 -1.26
C PRO A 177 -0.79 10.02 -1.61
N ILE A 178 -0.23 10.63 -2.65
CA ILE A 178 1.18 10.45 -3.01
C ILE A 178 1.88 11.81 -2.87
N ASP A 179 3.10 11.77 -2.36
CA ASP A 179 3.95 12.95 -2.26
C ASP A 179 4.46 13.34 -3.64
N ALA A 180 3.80 14.31 -4.27
CA ALA A 180 4.13 14.77 -5.62
C ALA A 180 5.46 15.56 -5.68
N GLU A 181 5.98 16.04 -4.53
CA GLU A 181 7.30 16.66 -4.47
C GLU A 181 8.39 15.60 -4.51
N LEU A 182 8.19 14.49 -3.79
CA LEU A 182 9.10 13.34 -3.84
C LEU A 182 9.11 12.69 -5.22
N PHE A 183 7.92 12.49 -5.82
CA PHE A 183 7.75 11.92 -7.16
C PHE A 183 7.57 13.01 -8.23
N ALA A 184 8.44 14.03 -8.18
CA ALA A 184 8.46 15.09 -9.17
C ALA A 184 8.79 14.54 -10.57
N GLN A 185 8.50 15.34 -11.59
CA GLN A 185 8.76 14.96 -12.99
C GLN A 185 10.21 14.52 -13.20
N ALA A 186 10.38 13.32 -13.81
CA ALA A 186 11.68 12.77 -14.14
C ALA A 186 12.33 13.53 -15.30
N ASP A 187 13.64 13.58 -15.32
CA ASP A 187 14.42 13.89 -16.50
C ASP A 187 14.41 12.68 -17.44
N LEU A 188 13.54 12.71 -18.45
CA LEU A 188 13.35 11.60 -19.38
C LEU A 188 14.60 11.29 -20.22
N SER A 189 15.56 12.24 -20.34
CA SER A 189 16.83 12.02 -21.05
C SER A 189 17.75 11.02 -20.34
N LYS A 190 17.53 10.77 -19.06
CA LYS A 190 18.28 9.78 -18.27
C LYS A 190 17.77 8.35 -18.44
N ALA A 191 16.65 8.16 -19.10
CA ALA A 191 16.11 6.82 -19.33
C ALA A 191 17.10 6.00 -20.17
N LEU A 192 17.47 4.84 -19.65
CA LEU A 192 18.36 3.92 -20.35
C LEU A 192 17.55 3.03 -21.30
N PRO A 193 17.96 2.91 -22.57
CA PRO A 193 17.27 2.05 -23.53
C PRO A 193 17.14 0.62 -23.01
N TYR A 194 15.98 0.00 -23.25
CA TYR A 194 15.63 -1.37 -22.83
C TYR A 194 15.78 -1.64 -21.33
N ARG A 195 15.71 -0.59 -20.50
CA ARG A 195 15.75 -0.71 -19.05
C ARG A 195 14.34 -0.83 -18.48
N LEU A 196 14.04 -1.98 -17.88
CA LEU A 196 12.86 -2.20 -17.09
C LEU A 196 13.16 -1.96 -15.59
N VAL A 197 12.21 -1.39 -14.88
CA VAL A 197 12.29 -1.27 -13.42
C VAL A 197 11.04 -1.87 -12.78
N PHE A 198 11.29 -2.78 -11.83
CA PHE A 198 10.29 -3.33 -10.93
C PHE A 198 10.56 -2.81 -9.51
N ALA A 199 9.51 -2.37 -8.82
CA ALA A 199 9.56 -1.99 -7.40
C ALA A 199 8.48 -2.70 -6.60
N GLY A 200 8.86 -3.36 -5.51
CA GLY A 200 7.94 -4.08 -4.63
C GLY A 200 8.60 -5.28 -3.95
N THR A 201 7.91 -5.87 -2.99
CA THR A 201 8.39 -7.12 -2.36
C THR A 201 8.59 -8.19 -3.43
N VAL A 202 9.74 -8.85 -3.43
CA VAL A 202 10.06 -9.94 -4.36
C VAL A 202 9.31 -11.19 -3.91
N CYS A 203 8.11 -11.41 -4.45
CA CYS A 203 7.23 -12.54 -4.11
C CYS A 203 6.25 -12.83 -5.25
N GLU A 204 5.65 -14.03 -5.24
CA GLU A 204 4.72 -14.50 -6.28
C GLU A 204 3.59 -13.52 -6.56
N LYS A 205 2.93 -13.01 -5.52
CA LYS A 205 1.78 -12.09 -5.68
C LYS A 205 2.10 -10.76 -6.36
N LYS A 206 3.38 -10.43 -6.52
CA LYS A 206 3.83 -9.23 -7.24
C LYS A 206 4.17 -9.50 -8.70
N GLY A 207 4.00 -10.76 -9.16
CA GLY A 207 4.15 -11.15 -10.56
C GLY A 207 5.59 -11.14 -11.07
N ILE A 208 6.58 -11.12 -10.17
CA ILE A 208 7.99 -11.08 -10.56
C ILE A 208 8.41 -12.34 -11.30
N ARG A 209 7.87 -13.51 -10.99
CA ARG A 209 8.16 -14.75 -11.71
C ARG A 209 7.67 -14.66 -13.14
N GLN A 210 6.43 -14.24 -13.37
CA GLN A 210 5.86 -14.07 -14.71
C GLN A 210 6.60 -12.99 -15.51
N LEU A 211 7.11 -11.94 -14.83
CA LEU A 211 7.96 -10.94 -15.47
C LEU A 211 9.28 -11.56 -15.93
N LEU A 212 9.91 -12.44 -15.16
CA LEU A 212 11.11 -13.15 -15.57
C LEU A 212 10.85 -14.13 -16.74
N GLU A 213 9.71 -14.81 -16.73
CA GLU A 213 9.26 -15.64 -17.86
C GLU A 213 9.09 -14.79 -19.14
N ALA A 214 8.46 -13.62 -19.01
CA ALA A 214 8.30 -12.66 -20.11
C ALA A 214 9.64 -12.15 -20.65
N LEU A 215 10.62 -11.89 -19.77
CA LEU A 215 11.98 -11.55 -20.20
C LEU A 215 12.59 -12.66 -21.09
N GLY A 216 12.41 -13.91 -20.70
CA GLY A 216 12.90 -15.05 -21.50
C GLY A 216 12.35 -15.07 -22.93
N LEU A 217 11.08 -14.64 -23.11
CA LEU A 217 10.46 -14.52 -24.42
C LEU A 217 10.99 -13.32 -25.23
N LEU A 218 11.45 -12.28 -24.55
CA LEU A 218 11.89 -11.02 -25.17
C LEU A 218 13.36 -10.99 -25.54
N LEU A 219 14.23 -11.68 -24.80
CA LEU A 219 15.69 -11.64 -24.98
C LEU A 219 16.16 -12.00 -26.39
N PRO A 220 15.57 -12.96 -27.15
CA PRO A 220 15.96 -13.23 -28.52
C PRO A 220 15.80 -12.02 -29.46
N ARG A 221 14.86 -11.11 -29.18
CA ARG A 221 14.60 -9.90 -29.96
C ARG A 221 15.30 -8.67 -29.38
N PHE A 222 15.43 -8.59 -28.06
CA PHE A 222 16.01 -7.47 -27.32
C PHE A 222 17.15 -7.96 -26.41
N PRO A 223 18.32 -8.34 -26.96
CA PRO A 223 19.42 -8.92 -26.19
C PRO A 223 20.03 -7.96 -25.17
N GLU A 224 19.80 -6.64 -25.30
CA GLU A 224 20.26 -5.59 -24.40
C GLU A 224 19.27 -5.30 -23.24
N LEU A 225 18.13 -6.02 -23.21
CA LEU A 225 17.10 -5.85 -22.19
C LEU A 225 17.68 -6.11 -20.80
N GLN A 226 17.44 -5.17 -19.87
CA GLN A 226 17.85 -5.28 -18.48
C GLN A 226 16.66 -5.04 -17.55
N LEU A 227 16.56 -5.81 -16.48
CA LEU A 227 15.57 -5.63 -15.43
C LEU A 227 16.26 -5.29 -14.11
N ASP A 228 15.94 -4.13 -13.55
CA ASP A 228 16.32 -3.77 -12.19
C ASP A 228 15.16 -4.03 -11.22
N VAL A 229 15.40 -4.84 -10.20
CA VAL A 229 14.42 -5.28 -9.21
C VAL A 229 14.75 -4.64 -7.85
N TYR A 230 13.89 -3.73 -7.38
CA TYR A 230 14.02 -3.05 -6.10
C TYR A 230 12.95 -3.52 -5.14
N GLY A 231 13.34 -4.09 -4.02
CA GLY A 231 12.42 -4.49 -2.96
C GLY A 231 13.00 -5.53 -2.01
N ARG A 232 12.32 -5.67 -0.89
CA ARG A 232 12.71 -6.69 0.09
C ARG A 232 12.36 -8.08 -0.45
N ASP A 233 13.18 -9.05 -0.09
CA ASP A 233 12.90 -10.46 -0.30
C ASP A 233 11.72 -10.93 0.56
N TRP A 234 10.98 -11.88 0.06
CA TRP A 234 9.96 -12.62 0.80
C TRP A 234 10.47 -14.02 1.10
N PHE A 235 10.07 -14.56 2.24
CA PHE A 235 10.52 -15.89 2.67
C PHE A 235 9.33 -16.84 2.74
N PHE A 236 9.53 -18.05 2.23
CA PHE A 236 8.58 -19.13 2.40
C PHE A 236 8.42 -19.49 3.89
N PRO A 237 7.33 -20.19 4.27
CA PRO A 237 7.13 -20.63 5.66
C PRO A 237 8.26 -21.50 6.23
N ASP A 238 9.02 -22.17 5.37
CA ASP A 238 10.20 -22.98 5.72
C ASP A 238 11.51 -22.16 5.82
N GLY A 239 11.43 -20.84 5.61
CA GLY A 239 12.55 -19.91 5.72
C GLY A 239 13.37 -19.74 4.44
N ARG A 240 13.03 -20.40 3.32
CA ARG A 240 13.72 -20.21 2.05
C ARG A 240 13.42 -18.84 1.45
N SER A 241 14.44 -18.20 0.88
CA SER A 241 14.35 -16.95 0.15
C SER A 241 13.62 -17.14 -1.19
N TYR A 242 12.65 -16.26 -1.49
CA TYR A 242 11.97 -16.26 -2.79
C TYR A 242 12.89 -15.78 -3.92
N THR A 243 13.80 -14.84 -3.62
CA THR A 243 14.82 -14.40 -4.56
C THR A 243 15.76 -15.55 -4.96
N GLU A 244 16.23 -16.35 -4.01
CA GLU A 244 17.07 -17.52 -4.31
C GLU A 244 16.29 -18.61 -5.04
N PHE A 245 15.00 -18.79 -4.71
CA PHE A 245 14.12 -19.67 -5.49
C PHE A 245 14.06 -19.22 -6.96
N LEU A 246 13.85 -17.93 -7.24
CA LEU A 246 13.84 -17.40 -8.61
C LEU A 246 15.18 -17.65 -9.30
N LYS A 247 16.31 -17.33 -8.64
CA LYS A 247 17.64 -17.55 -9.21
C LYS A 247 17.93 -19.02 -9.55
N SER A 248 17.36 -19.94 -8.78
CA SER A 248 17.50 -21.38 -9.07
C SER A 248 16.54 -21.91 -10.13
N SER A 249 15.45 -21.17 -10.42
CA SER A 249 14.39 -21.59 -11.33
C SER A 249 14.59 -21.13 -12.78
N PHE A 250 15.47 -20.15 -13.00
CA PHE A 250 15.68 -19.55 -14.33
C PHE A 250 17.09 -19.79 -14.85
N PRO A 251 17.27 -19.86 -16.21
CA PRO A 251 18.59 -20.03 -16.81
C PRO A 251 19.58 -18.91 -16.44
N ALA A 252 20.84 -19.26 -16.26
CA ALA A 252 21.89 -18.30 -15.92
C ALA A 252 22.01 -17.15 -16.94
N GLU A 253 21.78 -17.43 -18.22
CA GLU A 253 21.83 -16.43 -19.30
C GLU A 253 20.73 -15.36 -19.13
N LEU A 254 19.52 -15.75 -18.73
CA LEU A 254 18.46 -14.81 -18.42
C LEU A 254 18.83 -13.99 -17.16
N LEU A 255 19.35 -14.64 -16.14
CA LEU A 255 19.69 -14.01 -14.87
C LEU A 255 20.81 -12.98 -14.98
N LYS A 256 21.67 -13.04 -16.01
CA LYS A 256 22.65 -11.98 -16.32
C LYS A 256 21.99 -10.64 -16.66
N GLN A 257 20.73 -10.67 -17.09
CA GLN A 257 19.95 -9.49 -17.45
C GLN A 257 19.09 -8.96 -16.29
N VAL A 258 19.16 -9.58 -15.09
CA VAL A 258 18.32 -9.26 -13.95
C VAL A 258 19.17 -8.85 -12.74
N ASN A 259 18.98 -7.63 -12.28
CA ASN A 259 19.70 -7.07 -11.13
C ASN A 259 18.77 -7.01 -9.91
N PHE A 260 18.95 -7.91 -8.94
CA PHE A 260 18.25 -7.86 -7.66
C PHE A 260 19.00 -6.94 -6.69
N HIS A 261 18.51 -5.70 -6.50
CA HIS A 261 19.18 -4.67 -5.68
C HIS A 261 18.81 -4.73 -4.20
N GLY A 262 17.77 -5.50 -3.83
CA GLY A 262 17.25 -5.52 -2.47
C GLY A 262 16.42 -4.28 -2.13
N PRO A 263 16.12 -4.07 -0.84
CA PRO A 263 15.29 -2.96 -0.39
C PRO A 263 16.02 -1.61 -0.51
N VAL A 264 15.27 -0.62 -0.98
CA VAL A 264 15.70 0.79 -1.01
C VAL A 264 14.70 1.65 -0.26
N SER A 265 15.14 2.80 0.25
CA SER A 265 14.22 3.73 0.91
C SER A 265 13.26 4.38 -0.10
N LEU A 266 12.10 4.83 0.37
CA LEU A 266 11.12 5.51 -0.48
C LEU A 266 11.74 6.73 -1.18
N GLN A 267 12.62 7.46 -0.50
CA GLN A 267 13.34 8.63 -1.03
C GLN A 267 14.29 8.30 -2.19
N GLN A 268 14.72 7.05 -2.31
CA GLN A 268 15.63 6.60 -3.38
C GLN A 268 14.88 6.08 -4.60
N ILE A 269 13.60 5.71 -4.47
CA ILE A 269 12.79 5.13 -5.56
C ILE A 269 12.69 6.06 -6.78
N PRO A 270 12.47 7.38 -6.65
CA PRO A 270 12.38 8.26 -7.82
C PRO A 270 13.60 8.18 -8.74
N ALA A 271 14.81 8.17 -8.15
CA ALA A 271 16.05 8.04 -8.94
C ALA A 271 16.16 6.69 -9.67
N LYS A 272 15.45 5.65 -9.21
CA LYS A 272 15.40 4.34 -9.89
C LYS A 272 14.40 4.35 -11.03
N TYR A 273 13.21 4.93 -10.80
CA TYR A 273 12.22 5.12 -11.87
C TYR A 273 12.74 6.02 -13.00
N GLU A 274 13.52 7.05 -12.66
CA GLU A 274 14.10 7.97 -13.65
C GLU A 274 14.90 7.23 -14.73
N LEU A 275 15.64 6.18 -14.35
CA LEU A 275 16.46 5.37 -15.26
C LEU A 275 15.65 4.39 -16.13
N ALA A 276 14.40 4.12 -15.79
CA ALA A 276 13.58 3.16 -16.52
C ALA A 276 13.17 3.70 -17.90
N GLU A 277 13.22 2.89 -18.94
CA GLU A 277 12.43 3.12 -20.15
C GLU A 277 10.96 2.76 -19.90
N LEU A 278 10.71 1.68 -19.13
CA LEU A 278 9.38 1.23 -18.72
C LEU A 278 9.39 0.74 -17.27
N CYS A 279 8.47 1.21 -16.45
CA CYS A 279 8.21 0.67 -15.12
C CYS A 279 7.16 -0.45 -15.23
N VAL A 280 7.44 -1.63 -14.66
CA VAL A 280 6.61 -2.84 -14.84
C VAL A 280 6.20 -3.42 -13.50
N PHE A 281 4.89 -3.48 -13.25
CA PHE A 281 4.32 -3.92 -11.97
C PHE A 281 3.15 -4.93 -12.19
N PRO A 282 3.42 -6.18 -12.62
CA PRO A 282 2.40 -7.15 -12.99
C PRO A 282 1.86 -7.88 -11.75
N SER A 283 1.39 -7.14 -10.76
CA SER A 283 0.92 -7.71 -9.49
C SER A 283 -0.37 -8.51 -9.68
N HIS A 284 -0.43 -9.72 -9.11
CA HIS A 284 -1.65 -10.54 -9.09
C HIS A 284 -2.73 -9.90 -8.23
N MET A 285 -2.34 -9.17 -7.18
CA MET A 285 -3.27 -8.47 -6.30
C MET A 285 -2.65 -7.22 -5.67
N GLU A 286 -3.42 -6.16 -5.71
CA GLU A 286 -3.14 -4.89 -5.05
C GLU A 286 -4.40 -4.35 -4.35
N THR A 287 -4.20 -3.50 -3.38
CA THR A 287 -5.30 -2.71 -2.79
C THR A 287 -5.42 -1.35 -3.49
N GLN A 288 -4.31 -0.71 -3.75
CA GLN A 288 -4.20 0.50 -4.57
C GLN A 288 -3.03 0.43 -5.56
N GLY A 289 -1.90 -0.22 -5.17
CA GLY A 289 -0.73 -0.39 -6.03
C GLY A 289 0.01 0.92 -6.27
N LEU A 290 0.48 1.57 -5.20
CA LEU A 290 1.12 2.89 -5.23
C LEU A 290 2.28 3.03 -6.22
N VAL A 291 3.01 1.95 -6.50
CA VAL A 291 4.16 1.95 -7.42
C VAL A 291 3.81 2.43 -8.84
N ALA A 292 2.60 2.11 -9.31
CA ALA A 292 2.17 2.55 -10.63
C ALA A 292 1.91 4.07 -10.67
N PRO A 293 1.05 4.66 -9.82
CA PRO A 293 0.85 6.10 -9.82
C PRO A 293 2.09 6.90 -9.39
N GLU A 294 2.98 6.37 -8.56
CA GLU A 294 4.29 6.98 -8.25
C GLU A 294 5.12 7.17 -9.54
N ALA A 295 5.25 6.12 -10.36
CA ALA A 295 5.94 6.21 -11.64
C ALA A 295 5.20 7.11 -12.64
N MET A 296 3.86 7.06 -12.67
CA MET A 296 3.02 7.93 -13.52
C MET A 296 3.21 9.41 -13.17
N LEU A 297 3.26 9.79 -11.89
CA LEU A 297 3.52 11.16 -11.45
C LEU A 297 4.84 11.71 -12.00
N MET A 298 5.84 10.86 -12.12
CA MET A 298 7.15 11.20 -12.71
C MET A 298 7.12 11.29 -14.23
N GLY A 299 6.00 11.00 -14.90
CA GLY A 299 5.89 10.97 -16.36
C GLY A 299 6.55 9.74 -16.98
N LYS A 300 6.75 8.66 -16.21
CA LYS A 300 7.35 7.41 -16.72
C LYS A 300 6.28 6.54 -17.39
N PRO A 301 6.63 5.87 -18.50
CA PRO A 301 5.81 4.80 -19.04
C PRO A 301 5.59 3.69 -18.01
N VAL A 302 4.34 3.22 -17.86
CA VAL A 302 3.97 2.21 -16.89
C VAL A 302 3.22 1.06 -17.54
N LEU A 303 3.62 -0.17 -17.23
CA LEU A 303 2.85 -1.40 -17.42
C LEU A 303 2.40 -1.90 -16.06
N PHE A 304 1.08 -2.01 -15.86
CA PHE A 304 0.47 -2.44 -14.61
C PHE A 304 -0.48 -3.62 -14.82
N SER A 305 -0.89 -4.26 -13.74
CA SER A 305 -1.86 -5.35 -13.79
C SER A 305 -3.24 -4.87 -14.21
N GLN A 306 -3.93 -5.64 -15.06
CA GLN A 306 -5.36 -5.45 -15.34
C GLN A 306 -6.29 -5.93 -14.22
N LEU A 307 -5.73 -6.60 -13.20
CA LEU A 307 -6.47 -7.09 -12.03
C LEU A 307 -6.50 -6.04 -10.90
N GLY A 308 -7.42 -6.26 -9.98
CA GLY A 308 -7.53 -5.40 -8.81
C GLY A 308 -7.87 -3.94 -9.14
N PRO A 309 -7.16 -2.97 -8.55
CA PRO A 309 -7.36 -1.54 -8.80
C PRO A 309 -6.69 -1.04 -10.09
N GLY A 310 -6.09 -1.92 -10.90
CA GLY A 310 -5.39 -1.53 -12.13
C GLY A 310 -6.26 -0.70 -13.06
N PRO A 311 -7.47 -1.16 -13.46
CA PRO A 311 -8.38 -0.40 -14.30
C PRO A 311 -8.95 0.89 -13.67
N GLU A 312 -8.87 1.01 -12.33
CA GLU A 312 -9.23 2.27 -11.63
C GLU A 312 -8.10 3.31 -11.68
N THR A 313 -6.87 2.87 -11.92
CA THR A 313 -5.66 3.69 -11.95
C THR A 313 -5.21 4.03 -13.36
N ILE A 314 -5.29 3.06 -14.27
CA ILE A 314 -4.79 3.16 -15.65
C ILE A 314 -5.91 2.84 -16.64
N LYS A 315 -6.12 3.73 -17.60
CA LYS A 315 -6.87 3.44 -18.81
C LYS A 315 -5.92 2.87 -19.86
N HIS A 316 -6.09 1.60 -20.17
CA HIS A 316 -5.21 0.87 -21.11
C HIS A 316 -5.05 1.60 -22.44
N GLY A 317 -3.79 1.80 -22.89
CA GLY A 317 -3.44 2.51 -24.13
C GLY A 317 -3.68 4.03 -24.09
N VAL A 318 -4.21 4.59 -22.98
CA VAL A 318 -4.47 6.02 -22.84
C VAL A 318 -3.53 6.66 -21.81
N SER A 319 -3.47 6.11 -20.60
CA SER A 319 -2.67 6.66 -19.49
C SER A 319 -1.62 5.68 -18.95
N GLY A 320 -1.47 4.54 -19.59
CA GLY A 320 -0.52 3.47 -19.31
C GLY A 320 -0.95 2.19 -20.01
N LEU A 321 -0.20 1.11 -19.80
CA LEU A 321 -0.56 -0.21 -20.30
C LEU A 321 -1.05 -1.09 -19.15
N LEU A 322 -2.01 -1.97 -19.44
CA LEU A 322 -2.46 -3.03 -18.55
C LEU A 322 -2.11 -4.39 -19.16
N CYS A 323 -1.70 -5.35 -18.30
CA CYS A 323 -1.44 -6.72 -18.70
C CYS A 323 -2.19 -7.73 -17.82
N ASP A 324 -2.38 -8.92 -18.33
CA ASP A 324 -2.72 -10.08 -17.52
C ASP A 324 -1.46 -10.51 -16.74
N PRO A 325 -1.43 -10.36 -15.41
CA PRO A 325 -0.26 -10.67 -14.61
C PRO A 325 0.03 -12.18 -14.51
N HIS A 326 -0.90 -13.03 -14.97
CA HIS A 326 -0.73 -14.48 -15.00
C HIS A 326 -0.18 -14.99 -16.34
N SER A 327 -0.14 -14.14 -17.39
CA SER A 327 0.40 -14.49 -18.71
C SER A 327 1.73 -13.80 -18.97
N ALA A 328 2.80 -14.60 -19.04
CA ALA A 328 4.12 -14.12 -19.44
C ALA A 328 4.11 -13.59 -20.88
N GLU A 329 3.32 -14.20 -21.75
CA GLU A 329 3.15 -13.81 -23.16
C GLU A 329 2.52 -12.42 -23.28
N ASP A 330 1.45 -12.15 -22.50
CA ASP A 330 0.80 -10.83 -22.52
C ASP A 330 1.72 -9.75 -21.95
N ILE A 331 2.42 -10.04 -20.85
CA ILE A 331 3.44 -9.13 -20.29
C ILE A 331 4.52 -8.83 -21.35
N ALA A 332 5.02 -9.87 -22.02
CA ALA A 332 6.05 -9.71 -23.06
C ALA A 332 5.53 -8.90 -24.25
N GLU A 333 4.29 -9.12 -24.69
CA GLU A 333 3.66 -8.37 -25.79
C GLU A 333 3.57 -6.88 -25.46
N LYS A 334 3.13 -6.52 -24.23
CA LYS A 334 3.02 -5.13 -23.80
C LYS A 334 4.39 -4.45 -23.65
N ILE A 335 5.41 -5.18 -23.16
CA ILE A 335 6.80 -4.65 -23.10
C ILE A 335 7.34 -4.44 -24.51
N LYS A 336 7.15 -5.42 -25.41
CA LYS A 336 7.53 -5.30 -26.82
C LYS A 336 6.88 -4.08 -27.47
N PHE A 337 5.55 -3.91 -27.29
CA PHE A 337 4.83 -2.74 -27.80
C PHE A 337 5.48 -1.44 -27.33
N ALA A 338 5.80 -1.35 -26.03
CA ALA A 338 6.40 -0.15 -25.45
C ALA A 338 7.76 0.19 -26.09
N PHE A 339 8.60 -0.80 -26.35
CA PHE A 339 9.91 -0.58 -26.97
C PHE A 339 9.85 -0.26 -28.46
N GLU A 340 8.87 -0.81 -29.17
CA GLU A 340 8.70 -0.59 -30.61
C GLU A 340 7.95 0.72 -30.91
N ASN A 341 7.19 1.27 -29.95
CA ASN A 341 6.34 2.46 -30.13
C ASN A 341 6.68 3.55 -29.12
N ARG A 342 7.95 3.93 -28.99
CA ARG A 342 8.48 4.84 -27.98
C ARG A 342 7.78 6.21 -27.93
N GLU A 343 7.52 6.80 -29.10
CA GLU A 343 6.82 8.10 -29.18
C GLU A 343 5.40 8.01 -28.65
N GLU A 344 4.68 6.95 -29.02
CA GLU A 344 3.34 6.70 -28.51
C GLU A 344 3.35 6.46 -27.00
N MET A 345 4.31 5.69 -26.50
CA MET A 345 4.47 5.44 -25.05
C MET A 345 4.79 6.71 -24.27
N GLN A 346 5.57 7.64 -24.82
CA GLN A 346 5.79 8.93 -24.20
C GLN A 346 4.50 9.76 -24.13
N ALA A 347 3.71 9.77 -25.21
CA ALA A 347 2.42 10.46 -25.22
C ALA A 347 1.42 9.84 -24.21
N ILE A 348 1.41 8.50 -24.09
CA ILE A 348 0.61 7.77 -23.08
C ILE A 348 1.09 8.15 -21.67
N ALA A 349 2.39 8.18 -21.42
CA ALA A 349 2.96 8.51 -20.11
C ALA A 349 2.65 9.95 -19.67
N LEU A 350 2.67 10.92 -20.58
CA LEU A 350 2.29 12.30 -20.27
C LEU A 350 0.80 12.44 -19.92
N ARG A 351 -0.09 11.72 -20.62
CA ARG A 351 -1.50 11.66 -20.24
C ARG A 351 -1.67 11.00 -18.88
N GLY A 352 -0.93 9.90 -18.63
CA GLY A 352 -0.90 9.21 -17.36
C GLY A 352 -0.44 10.10 -16.21
N GLN A 353 0.58 10.92 -16.43
CA GLN A 353 1.05 11.89 -15.44
C GLN A 353 -0.05 12.89 -15.07
N THR A 354 -0.75 13.41 -16.06
CA THR A 354 -1.85 14.36 -15.85
C THR A 354 -2.98 13.72 -15.03
N GLU A 355 -3.39 12.49 -15.38
CA GLU A 355 -4.42 11.75 -14.64
C GLU A 355 -3.97 11.43 -13.22
N ALA A 356 -2.72 11.00 -13.03
CA ALA A 356 -2.18 10.70 -11.69
C ALA A 356 -2.12 11.94 -10.79
N ARG A 357 -1.72 13.09 -11.32
CA ARG A 357 -1.72 14.36 -10.57
C ARG A 357 -3.10 14.75 -10.06
N LEU A 358 -4.14 14.55 -10.85
CA LEU A 358 -5.53 14.81 -10.44
C LEU A 358 -6.04 13.77 -9.44
N MET A 359 -5.74 12.50 -9.69
CA MET A 359 -6.30 11.37 -8.93
C MET A 359 -5.67 11.20 -7.55
N PHE A 360 -4.39 11.54 -7.40
CA PHE A 360 -3.59 11.32 -6.19
C PHE A 360 -3.13 12.63 -5.53
N ASP A 361 -3.80 13.73 -5.88
CA ASP A 361 -3.53 15.04 -5.30
C ASP A 361 -3.69 15.04 -3.78
N MET A 362 -2.63 15.39 -3.08
CA MET A 362 -2.56 15.36 -1.61
C MET A 362 -3.63 16.25 -0.97
N GLU A 363 -3.79 17.47 -1.48
CA GLU A 363 -4.71 18.44 -0.90
C GLU A 363 -6.17 18.01 -1.05
N GLN A 364 -6.55 17.54 -2.23
CA GLN A 364 -7.91 17.06 -2.49
C GLN A 364 -8.24 15.81 -1.66
N ILE A 365 -7.30 14.85 -1.59
CA ILE A 365 -7.47 13.64 -0.79
C ILE A 365 -7.57 13.98 0.71
N LEU A 366 -6.76 14.92 1.18
CA LEU A 366 -6.77 15.37 2.57
C LEU A 366 -8.09 16.07 2.90
N GLU A 367 -8.57 16.97 2.04
CA GLU A 367 -9.85 17.64 2.19
C GLU A 367 -11.01 16.63 2.20
N HIS A 368 -10.99 15.64 1.31
CA HIS A 368 -11.98 14.57 1.28
C HIS A 368 -12.00 13.77 2.60
N ASN A 369 -10.83 13.41 3.15
CA ASN A 369 -10.73 12.77 4.46
C ASN A 369 -11.34 13.63 5.57
N LEU A 370 -10.98 14.91 5.62
CA LEU A 370 -11.46 15.84 6.65
C LEU A 370 -12.97 16.06 6.56
N ASN A 371 -13.52 16.19 5.36
CA ASN A 371 -14.95 16.33 5.13
C ASN A 371 -15.71 15.07 5.56
N TYR A 372 -15.18 13.90 5.23
CA TYR A 372 -15.77 12.64 5.68
C TYR A 372 -15.77 12.52 7.20
N TYR A 373 -14.64 12.75 7.86
CA TYR A 373 -14.55 12.72 9.34
C TYR A 373 -15.51 13.72 9.97
N SER A 374 -15.59 14.95 9.46
CA SER A 374 -16.51 15.98 9.94
C SER A 374 -17.97 15.53 9.85
N SER A 375 -18.35 14.85 8.76
CA SER A 375 -19.68 14.29 8.55
C SER A 375 -20.04 13.23 9.61
N LEU A 376 -19.06 12.37 9.96
CA LEU A 376 -19.24 11.34 10.98
C LEU A 376 -19.45 11.95 12.37
N LEU A 377 -18.69 12.98 12.72
CA LEU A 377 -18.81 13.68 14.00
C LEU A 377 -20.17 14.38 14.15
N LYS A 378 -20.66 15.02 13.10
CA LYS A 378 -22.01 15.61 13.09
C LYS A 378 -23.10 14.56 13.39
N LYS A 379 -23.04 13.40 12.72
CA LYS A 379 -23.99 12.29 12.96
C LYS A 379 -23.91 11.75 14.37
N LYS A 380 -22.69 11.64 14.94
CA LYS A 380 -22.49 11.11 16.29
C LYS A 380 -22.97 12.02 17.39
N ARG A 381 -23.03 13.34 17.17
CA ARG A 381 -23.57 14.33 18.13
C ARG A 381 -25.12 14.40 18.14
N ILE A 382 -25.75 13.86 17.10
CA ILE A 382 -27.21 13.85 16.94
C ILE A 382 -27.82 12.58 17.53
N ASN A 383 -27.07 11.49 17.59
CA ASN A 383 -27.47 10.19 18.17
C ASN A 383 -26.93 10.06 19.60
#